data_2ee3d33a0bd122b4f679f8a1ffea654d
#
_entry.id   2ee3d33a0bd122b4f679f8a1ffea654d
#
_cell.length_a   1.000
_cell.length_b   1.000
_cell.length_c   1.000
_cell.angle_alpha   90.00
_cell.angle_beta   90.00
_cell.angle_gamma   90.00
#
_symmetry.space_group_name_H-M   'P 1'
#
loop_
_entity.id
_entity.type
_entity.pdbx_description
1 polymer ?
#
loop_
_entity_poly.entity_id
_entity_poly.type
_entity_poly.pdbx_seq_one_letter_code
_entity_poly.pdbx_strand_id
1 'polypeptide(L)'
;MKIALLALFVTGGLSFAAWQPADRSAKKPRTASAATYHDRFARTQTNLTVKGASGCATSGCHSGNTPRPGEVFLGNEWDRWYDRGRGVHFRAYKVLYEDERSDRMAKLLFGPSAVAKDQAACRTCHAFDARPTRQGRAFDIEDGVTCEACHGRSSEWIGLHDNPAFWRKELTDPQRTEQGFYDTRNLVRRAEQCLACHLGVGDKSFGHRILAAGHPPLTFELAGDLFNVPKHWRDEQSYINPDEGSWFHVRVWAVGQAVTLREEMRKLASWAASDADVDYAVFECYACHHDLTVPSWRQRREAVGKLGEPVWNAATWAMCGVLLDLLTSEQRDEIRKQVDRIGRSLNIRSADRAAVRSAAESVASLASILAERASQTMFDRAATFRMIRSLTRDRERIARLGYRAGVQTFSALYALYRLGIAESGSVPDNHTAILGALGNLRDLLYDAQRNERAGDYDALALAEILAELERLLAGA
;
A
#
# COMPACT_ATOMS: atom_id res chain seq x y z
N MET A 1 29.36 -35.83 -62.91
CA MET A 1 28.43 -36.26 -61.87
C MET A 1 28.07 -35.05 -61.00
N LYS A 2 26.92 -34.45 -61.27
CA LYS A 2 26.41 -33.30 -60.49
C LYS A 2 25.34 -33.80 -59.55
N ILE A 3 25.59 -33.68 -58.28
CA ILE A 3 24.63 -33.99 -57.20
C ILE A 3 23.83 -32.72 -56.90
N ALA A 4 22.54 -32.77 -57.16
CA ALA A 4 21.60 -31.69 -56.83
C ALA A 4 21.12 -31.93 -55.37
N LEU A 5 21.32 -30.92 -54.47
CA LEU A 5 20.69 -30.90 -53.15
C LEU A 5 19.29 -30.27 -53.28
N LEU A 6 18.28 -31.06 -52.95
CA LEU A 6 16.89 -30.60 -52.84
C LEU A 6 16.69 -30.06 -51.40
N ALA A 7 16.47 -28.74 -51.29
CA ALA A 7 16.11 -28.13 -50.00
C ALA A 7 14.59 -28.17 -49.87
N LEU A 8 14.08 -28.94 -48.90
CA LEU A 8 12.67 -28.91 -48.49
C LEU A 8 12.47 -27.71 -47.53
N PHE A 9 11.75 -26.70 -47.99
CA PHE A 9 11.19 -25.66 -47.11
C PHE A 9 9.90 -26.19 -46.47
N VAL A 10 9.94 -26.50 -45.17
CA VAL A 10 8.76 -26.71 -44.37
C VAL A 10 8.28 -25.37 -43.86
N THR A 11 7.25 -24.80 -44.48
CA THR A 11 6.54 -23.61 -44.01
C THR A 11 5.56 -24.04 -42.91
N GLY A 12 6.03 -24.08 -41.68
CA GLY A 12 5.19 -24.21 -40.49
C GLY A 12 4.51 -22.86 -40.22
N GLY A 13 3.29 -22.70 -40.66
CA GLY A 13 2.45 -21.55 -40.30
C GLY A 13 2.10 -21.63 -38.81
N LEU A 14 2.75 -20.81 -38.01
CA LEU A 14 2.30 -20.54 -36.62
C LEU A 14 1.05 -19.65 -36.72
N SER A 15 -0.12 -20.27 -36.63
CA SER A 15 -1.38 -19.56 -36.42
C SER A 15 -1.34 -18.94 -35.02
N PHE A 16 -1.02 -17.64 -34.94
CA PHE A 16 -1.32 -16.84 -33.76
C PHE A 16 -2.84 -16.75 -33.63
N ALA A 17 -3.44 -17.57 -32.77
CA ALA A 17 -4.82 -17.40 -32.39
C ALA A 17 -4.94 -16.04 -31.72
N ALA A 18 -5.63 -15.11 -32.37
CA ALA A 18 -5.96 -13.81 -31.78
C ALA A 18 -6.74 -14.05 -30.49
N TRP A 19 -6.12 -13.70 -29.36
CA TRP A 19 -6.73 -13.78 -28.05
C TRP A 19 -7.88 -12.75 -27.97
N GLN A 20 -9.12 -13.23 -28.06
CA GLN A 20 -10.30 -12.41 -27.82
C GLN A 20 -10.49 -12.25 -26.32
N PRO A 21 -10.62 -11.01 -25.80
CA PRO A 21 -10.95 -10.81 -24.40
C PRO A 21 -12.35 -11.37 -24.15
N ALA A 22 -12.47 -12.35 -23.26
CA ALA A 22 -13.74 -12.86 -22.82
C ALA A 22 -14.55 -11.72 -22.19
N ASP A 23 -15.73 -11.47 -22.71
CA ASP A 23 -16.73 -10.59 -22.11
C ASP A 23 -17.13 -11.16 -20.74
N ARG A 24 -16.54 -10.58 -19.68
CA ARG A 24 -16.83 -10.95 -18.30
C ARG A 24 -17.65 -9.86 -17.65
N SER A 25 -18.93 -9.83 -17.93
CA SER A 25 -19.93 -9.29 -17.01
C SER A 25 -20.06 -10.23 -15.79
N ALA A 26 -18.98 -10.36 -15.02
CA ALA A 26 -18.98 -11.18 -13.82
C ALA A 26 -19.87 -10.52 -12.76
N LYS A 27 -21.02 -11.13 -12.46
CA LYS A 27 -21.80 -10.81 -11.27
C LYS A 27 -20.88 -10.88 -10.05
N LYS A 28 -20.70 -9.75 -9.33
CA LYS A 28 -19.95 -9.68 -8.07
C LYS A 28 -20.43 -10.77 -7.12
N PRO A 29 -19.57 -11.68 -6.64
CA PRO A 29 -19.97 -12.62 -5.61
C PRO A 29 -20.23 -11.86 -4.31
N ARG A 30 -21.44 -11.97 -3.78
CA ARG A 30 -21.81 -11.46 -2.46
C ARG A 30 -21.34 -12.49 -1.41
N THR A 31 -20.13 -12.34 -0.91
CA THR A 31 -19.71 -13.00 0.32
C THR A 31 -19.92 -12.04 1.48
N ALA A 32 -20.61 -12.49 2.51
CA ALA A 32 -20.84 -11.73 3.73
C ALA A 32 -19.58 -11.75 4.63
N SER A 33 -18.51 -11.11 4.17
CA SER A 33 -17.50 -10.57 5.07
C SER A 33 -18.11 -9.37 5.78
N ALA A 34 -17.91 -9.23 7.10
CA ALA A 34 -18.34 -8.05 7.82
C ALA A 34 -17.80 -6.80 7.09
N ALA A 35 -18.71 -5.98 6.55
CA ALA A 35 -18.35 -4.82 5.75
C ALA A 35 -17.44 -3.90 6.56
N THR A 36 -16.29 -3.51 5.98
CA THR A 36 -15.38 -2.54 6.58
C THR A 36 -16.07 -1.20 6.79
N TYR A 37 -15.45 -0.32 7.56
CA TYR A 37 -15.87 1.08 7.60
C TYR A 37 -15.86 1.68 6.19
N HIS A 38 -14.82 1.40 5.40
CA HIS A 38 -14.70 1.85 4.02
C HIS A 38 -15.85 1.33 3.13
N ASP A 39 -16.22 0.05 3.24
CA ASP A 39 -17.34 -0.52 2.46
C ASP A 39 -18.69 0.11 2.83
N ARG A 40 -18.88 0.41 4.12
CA ARG A 40 -20.10 1.11 4.59
C ARG A 40 -20.11 2.55 4.11
N PHE A 41 -18.96 3.23 4.22
CA PHE A 41 -18.79 4.60 3.78
C PHE A 41 -19.01 4.74 2.27
N ALA A 42 -18.46 3.87 1.44
CA ALA A 42 -18.64 3.88 -0.02
C ALA A 42 -20.13 3.88 -0.41
N ARG A 43 -20.97 3.19 0.36
CA ARG A 43 -22.45 3.19 0.14
C ARG A 43 -23.09 4.53 0.43
N THR A 44 -22.63 5.27 1.42
CA THR A 44 -23.17 6.62 1.72
C THR A 44 -22.81 7.63 0.65
N GLN A 45 -21.69 7.42 -0.09
CA GLN A 45 -21.21 8.35 -1.11
C GLN A 45 -22.02 8.35 -2.42
N THR A 46 -22.86 7.36 -2.66
CA THR A 46 -23.51 7.16 -3.98
C THR A 46 -24.41 8.32 -4.40
N ASN A 47 -25.04 9.00 -3.45
CA ASN A 47 -25.97 10.11 -3.70
C ASN A 47 -25.38 11.51 -3.50
N LEU A 48 -24.15 11.60 -3.02
CA LEU A 48 -23.50 12.87 -2.72
C LEU A 48 -22.81 13.47 -3.94
N THR A 49 -22.74 14.79 -3.97
CA THR A 49 -22.07 15.55 -5.03
C THR A 49 -20.64 15.92 -4.60
N VAL A 50 -19.73 15.86 -5.55
CA VAL A 50 -18.34 16.33 -5.40
C VAL A 50 -18.33 17.84 -5.61
N LYS A 51 -17.84 18.60 -4.66
CA LYS A 51 -17.71 20.06 -4.79
C LYS A 51 -16.53 20.46 -5.66
N GLY A 52 -15.45 19.68 -5.63
CA GLY A 52 -14.18 19.97 -6.29
C GLY A 52 -13.19 20.69 -5.37
N ALA A 53 -11.90 20.51 -5.66
CA ALA A 53 -10.83 20.97 -4.78
C ALA A 53 -10.83 22.51 -4.59
N SER A 54 -11.05 23.29 -5.65
CA SER A 54 -11.13 24.75 -5.56
C SER A 54 -12.32 25.23 -4.72
N GLY A 55 -13.35 24.42 -4.52
CA GLY A 55 -14.45 24.69 -3.59
C GLY A 55 -14.03 24.68 -2.11
N CYS A 56 -12.94 23.97 -1.78
CA CYS A 56 -12.34 23.96 -0.45
C CYS A 56 -11.37 25.13 -0.24
N ALA A 57 -10.77 25.65 -1.32
CA ALA A 57 -9.76 26.68 -1.35
C ALA A 57 -10.30 28.11 -1.38
N THR A 58 -11.58 28.33 -1.05
CA THR A 58 -12.14 29.69 -1.00
C THR A 58 -11.47 30.55 0.06
N SER A 59 -11.47 31.88 -0.18
CA SER A 59 -10.85 32.86 0.72
C SER A 59 -11.37 32.72 2.16
N GLY A 60 -10.45 32.60 3.09
CA GLY A 60 -10.78 32.40 4.51
C GLY A 60 -11.04 30.93 4.92
N CYS A 61 -11.00 29.99 3.95
CA CYS A 61 -11.06 28.54 4.22
C CYS A 61 -9.64 27.94 4.14
N HIS A 62 -9.42 26.92 3.28
CA HIS A 62 -8.16 26.17 3.24
C HIS A 62 -7.06 26.80 2.34
N SER A 63 -7.23 28.03 1.85
CA SER A 63 -6.20 28.80 1.12
C SER A 63 -5.74 30.06 1.85
N GLY A 64 -6.09 30.21 3.12
CA GLY A 64 -5.67 31.35 3.95
C GLY A 64 -4.20 31.27 4.35
N ASN A 65 -3.54 32.45 4.47
CA ASN A 65 -2.13 32.53 4.85
C ASN A 65 -1.87 32.48 6.37
N THR A 66 -2.91 32.45 7.20
CA THR A 66 -2.77 32.49 8.66
C THR A 66 -3.69 31.47 9.33
N PRO A 67 -3.13 30.49 10.08
CA PRO A 67 -3.93 29.66 10.96
C PRO A 67 -4.63 30.54 11.99
N ARG A 68 -5.93 30.37 12.19
CA ARG A 68 -6.64 31.07 13.25
C ARG A 68 -6.24 30.49 14.60
N PRO A 69 -6.01 31.32 15.63
CA PRO A 69 -5.68 30.81 16.97
C PRO A 69 -6.74 29.83 17.49
N GLY A 70 -6.31 28.68 17.97
CA GLY A 70 -7.19 27.62 18.48
C GLY A 70 -7.85 26.74 17.42
N GLU A 71 -7.63 26.98 16.13
CA GLU A 71 -8.08 26.11 15.05
C GLU A 71 -7.07 25.02 14.72
N VAL A 72 -7.57 23.91 14.21
CA VAL A 72 -6.79 22.71 13.99
C VAL A 72 -6.23 22.64 12.58
N PHE A 73 -6.82 23.35 11.62
CA PHE A 73 -6.32 23.42 10.26
C PHE A 73 -5.20 24.48 10.12
N LEU A 74 -4.33 24.29 9.15
CA LEU A 74 -3.18 25.17 8.93
C LEU A 74 -3.56 26.47 8.19
N GLY A 75 -4.71 26.47 7.49
CA GLY A 75 -5.19 27.57 6.66
C GLY A 75 -4.52 27.67 5.28
N ASN A 76 -3.55 26.79 4.99
CA ASN A 76 -2.84 26.74 3.71
C ASN A 76 -2.74 25.31 3.16
N GLU A 77 -3.74 24.48 3.46
CA GLU A 77 -3.81 23.09 3.02
C GLU A 77 -3.84 23.01 1.49
N TRP A 78 -4.51 23.94 0.83
CA TRP A 78 -4.53 24.06 -0.62
C TRP A 78 -3.13 24.21 -1.21
N ASP A 79 -2.33 25.16 -0.70
CA ASP A 79 -1.00 25.43 -1.22
C ASP A 79 -0.10 24.21 -1.07
N ARG A 80 -0.23 23.49 0.04
CA ARG A 80 0.54 22.27 0.32
C ARG A 80 0.13 21.10 -0.56
N TRP A 81 -1.17 20.91 -0.78
CA TRP A 81 -1.67 19.89 -1.68
C TRP A 81 -1.30 20.20 -3.14
N TYR A 82 -1.40 21.47 -3.54
CA TYR A 82 -1.10 21.95 -4.89
C TYR A 82 0.40 22.18 -5.14
N ASP A 83 1.25 22.07 -4.13
CA ASP A 83 2.70 22.31 -4.26
C ASP A 83 3.25 21.64 -5.52
N ARG A 84 3.63 22.46 -6.51
CA ARG A 84 4.03 22.05 -7.86
C ARG A 84 5.22 21.08 -7.87
N GLY A 85 6.05 21.09 -6.80
CA GLY A 85 7.20 20.22 -6.68
C GLY A 85 6.92 18.93 -5.92
N ARG A 86 5.89 18.91 -5.05
CA ARG A 86 5.65 17.84 -4.07
C ARG A 86 4.24 17.30 -4.02
N GLY A 87 3.28 17.98 -4.63
CA GLY A 87 1.86 17.59 -4.66
C GLY A 87 1.62 16.35 -5.53
N VAL A 88 2.09 15.18 -5.08
CA VAL A 88 2.03 13.93 -5.85
C VAL A 88 0.60 13.53 -6.21
N HIS A 89 -0.34 13.73 -5.30
CA HIS A 89 -1.75 13.43 -5.51
C HIS A 89 -2.42 14.39 -6.50
N PHE A 90 -2.09 15.67 -6.46
CA PHE A 90 -2.54 16.65 -7.46
C PHE A 90 -2.04 16.29 -8.87
N ARG A 91 -0.81 15.78 -8.98
CA ARG A 91 -0.23 15.39 -10.27
C ARG A 91 -0.65 13.99 -10.73
N ALA A 92 -1.38 13.25 -9.93
CA ALA A 92 -1.69 11.85 -10.22
C ALA A 92 -2.44 11.66 -11.55
N TYR A 93 -3.37 12.56 -11.91
CA TYR A 93 -4.05 12.48 -13.20
C TYR A 93 -3.14 12.90 -14.36
N LYS A 94 -2.28 13.89 -14.15
CA LYS A 94 -1.39 14.41 -15.19
C LYS A 94 -0.42 13.37 -15.70
N VAL A 95 0.03 12.46 -14.86
CA VAL A 95 0.91 11.36 -15.27
C VAL A 95 0.27 10.46 -16.34
N LEU A 96 -1.06 10.43 -16.43
CA LEU A 96 -1.78 9.64 -17.43
C LEU A 96 -1.65 10.19 -18.87
N TYR A 97 -1.21 11.44 -19.04
CA TYR A 97 -1.02 12.05 -20.37
C TYR A 97 0.31 12.79 -20.55
N GLU A 98 1.05 13.05 -19.47
CA GLU A 98 2.39 13.64 -19.54
C GLU A 98 3.49 12.57 -19.64
N ASP A 99 3.25 11.33 -19.20
CA ASP A 99 4.22 10.22 -19.26
C ASP A 99 3.88 9.24 -20.38
N GLU A 100 4.78 9.14 -21.37
CA GLU A 100 4.64 8.24 -22.52
C GLU A 100 4.45 6.76 -22.11
N ARG A 101 4.93 6.37 -20.92
CA ARG A 101 4.70 5.01 -20.38
C ARG A 101 3.22 4.74 -20.17
N SER A 102 2.46 5.76 -19.74
CA SER A 102 1.03 5.62 -19.48
C SER A 102 0.25 5.23 -20.74
N ASP A 103 0.51 5.88 -21.87
CA ASP A 103 -0.14 5.54 -23.13
C ASP A 103 0.32 4.18 -23.67
N ARG A 104 1.61 3.85 -23.51
CA ARG A 104 2.11 2.51 -23.86
C ARG A 104 1.40 1.41 -23.07
N MET A 105 1.24 1.60 -21.76
CA MET A 105 0.48 0.69 -20.89
C MET A 105 -0.98 0.60 -21.33
N ALA A 106 -1.63 1.72 -21.62
CA ALA A 106 -3.02 1.74 -22.06
C ALA A 106 -3.20 0.95 -23.36
N LYS A 107 -2.30 1.14 -24.34
CA LYS A 107 -2.33 0.40 -25.62
C LYS A 107 -2.13 -1.10 -25.41
N LEU A 108 -1.25 -1.52 -24.51
CA LEU A 108 -1.03 -2.94 -24.18
C LEU A 108 -2.25 -3.56 -23.47
N LEU A 109 -2.92 -2.81 -22.61
CA LEU A 109 -4.02 -3.32 -21.79
C LEU A 109 -5.37 -3.30 -22.48
N PHE A 110 -5.64 -2.28 -23.32
CA PHE A 110 -6.98 -1.95 -23.81
C PHE A 110 -7.06 -1.84 -25.34
N GLY A 111 -5.92 -1.98 -26.05
CA GLY A 111 -5.85 -1.95 -27.50
C GLY A 111 -5.12 -0.73 -28.08
N PRO A 112 -4.74 -0.77 -29.38
CA PRO A 112 -3.77 0.15 -29.98
C PRO A 112 -4.20 1.62 -30.00
N SER A 113 -5.49 1.92 -29.92
CA SER A 113 -6.03 3.29 -29.90
C SER A 113 -6.31 3.80 -28.48
N ALA A 114 -6.04 3.00 -27.44
CA ALA A 114 -6.33 3.40 -26.06
C ALA A 114 -5.39 4.52 -25.58
N VAL A 115 -5.98 5.49 -24.90
CA VAL A 115 -5.31 6.61 -24.23
C VAL A 115 -5.51 6.46 -22.73
N ALA A 116 -4.45 6.58 -21.94
CA ALA A 116 -4.48 6.23 -20.51
C ALA A 116 -5.47 7.09 -19.71
N LYS A 117 -5.51 8.40 -19.97
CA LYS A 117 -6.43 9.32 -19.27
C LYS A 117 -7.91 9.00 -19.49
N ASP A 118 -8.25 8.31 -20.58
CA ASP A 118 -9.63 7.96 -20.92
C ASP A 118 -10.05 6.61 -20.31
N GLN A 119 -9.10 5.85 -19.77
CA GLN A 119 -9.36 4.54 -19.18
C GLN A 119 -9.85 4.66 -17.75
N ALA A 120 -11.08 4.20 -17.47
CA ALA A 120 -11.64 4.20 -16.11
C ALA A 120 -10.75 3.41 -15.12
N ALA A 121 -10.12 2.33 -15.58
CA ALA A 121 -9.20 1.53 -14.78
C ALA A 121 -7.97 2.33 -14.29
N CYS A 122 -7.50 3.32 -15.07
CA CYS A 122 -6.42 4.22 -14.67
C CYS A 122 -6.96 5.32 -13.73
N ARG A 123 -8.03 6.01 -14.16
CA ARG A 123 -8.60 7.13 -13.39
C ARG A 123 -9.06 6.74 -11.98
N THR A 124 -9.48 5.49 -11.77
CA THR A 124 -9.95 5.03 -10.46
C THR A 124 -8.93 5.20 -9.33
N CYS A 125 -7.62 5.25 -9.66
CA CYS A 125 -6.53 5.53 -8.71
C CYS A 125 -5.89 6.90 -8.94
N HIS A 126 -5.83 7.36 -10.19
CA HIS A 126 -5.12 8.57 -10.58
C HIS A 126 -5.98 9.84 -10.58
N ALA A 127 -7.26 9.74 -10.33
CA ALA A 127 -8.16 10.88 -10.17
C ALA A 127 -9.24 10.59 -9.14
N PHE A 128 -9.85 11.64 -8.59
CA PHE A 128 -11.13 11.51 -7.91
C PHE A 128 -12.24 11.69 -8.94
N ASP A 129 -12.56 10.62 -9.67
CA ASP A 129 -13.52 10.64 -10.77
C ASP A 129 -14.95 10.60 -10.22
N ALA A 130 -15.80 11.49 -10.71
CA ALA A 130 -17.22 11.56 -10.35
C ALA A 130 -18.09 11.50 -11.60
N ARG A 131 -19.24 10.83 -11.51
CA ARG A 131 -20.23 10.84 -12.60
C ARG A 131 -20.64 12.28 -12.92
N PRO A 132 -20.88 12.66 -14.18
CA PRO A 132 -21.25 14.03 -14.55
C PRO A 132 -22.41 14.62 -13.74
N THR A 133 -23.41 13.81 -13.42
CA THR A 133 -24.58 14.22 -12.60
C THR A 133 -24.25 14.46 -11.12
N ARG A 134 -23.01 14.18 -10.70
CA ARG A 134 -22.51 14.33 -9.32
C ARG A 134 -21.31 15.28 -9.23
N GLN A 135 -21.04 16.04 -10.27
CA GLN A 135 -19.99 17.05 -10.31
C GLN A 135 -20.55 18.41 -9.95
N GLY A 136 -19.96 19.07 -8.96
CA GLY A 136 -20.22 20.46 -8.62
C GLY A 136 -19.51 21.40 -9.60
N ARG A 137 -19.78 22.70 -9.50
CA ARG A 137 -19.21 23.72 -10.42
C ARG A 137 -17.70 23.84 -10.38
N ALA A 138 -17.09 23.52 -9.26
CA ALA A 138 -15.64 23.60 -9.05
C ALA A 138 -14.94 22.24 -9.24
N PHE A 139 -15.65 21.23 -9.75
CA PHE A 139 -15.06 19.94 -10.06
C PHE A 139 -14.21 20.04 -11.32
N ASP A 140 -12.95 19.61 -11.20
CA ASP A 140 -12.04 19.41 -12.32
C ASP A 140 -11.31 18.09 -12.12
N ILE A 141 -11.36 17.21 -13.12
CA ILE A 141 -10.64 15.91 -13.07
C ILE A 141 -9.11 16.11 -13.13
N GLU A 142 -8.65 17.24 -13.71
CA GLU A 142 -7.23 17.62 -13.76
C GLU A 142 -6.63 17.86 -12.37
N ASP A 143 -7.47 18.09 -11.36
CA ASP A 143 -7.06 18.21 -9.97
C ASP A 143 -6.55 16.88 -9.38
N GLY A 144 -6.67 15.76 -10.10
CA GLY A 144 -6.14 14.46 -9.70
C GLY A 144 -6.87 13.86 -8.49
N VAL A 145 -6.11 13.40 -7.49
CA VAL A 145 -6.66 12.85 -6.23
C VAL A 145 -6.88 14.01 -5.26
N THR A 146 -8.11 14.52 -5.18
CA THR A 146 -8.47 15.75 -4.47
C THR A 146 -8.74 15.54 -2.98
N CYS A 147 -9.05 16.65 -2.27
CA CYS A 147 -9.42 16.63 -0.85
C CYS A 147 -10.54 15.62 -0.56
N GLU A 148 -11.56 15.59 -1.42
CA GLU A 148 -12.72 14.71 -1.26
C GLU A 148 -12.40 13.24 -1.52
N ALA A 149 -11.28 12.92 -2.17
CA ALA A 149 -10.81 11.54 -2.30
C ALA A 149 -10.45 10.92 -0.95
N CYS A 150 -9.94 11.74 -0.02
CA CYS A 150 -9.58 11.32 1.33
C CYS A 150 -10.66 11.64 2.36
N HIS A 151 -11.31 12.80 2.23
CA HIS A 151 -12.27 13.30 3.23
C HIS A 151 -13.73 13.02 2.90
N GLY A 152 -14.01 12.40 1.74
CA GLY A 152 -15.36 12.08 1.28
C GLY A 152 -16.05 13.24 0.57
N ARG A 153 -17.12 12.93 -0.19
CA ARG A 153 -17.88 13.90 -0.98
C ARG A 153 -18.56 14.92 -0.08
N SER A 154 -18.34 16.17 -0.35
CA SER A 154 -18.56 17.23 0.62
C SER A 154 -19.88 17.95 0.53
N SER A 155 -20.80 17.55 -0.38
CA SER A 155 -22.07 18.30 -0.59
C SER A 155 -22.88 18.54 0.67
N GLU A 156 -22.90 17.61 1.61
CA GLU A 156 -23.73 17.68 2.82
C GLU A 156 -22.95 18.20 4.04
N TRP A 157 -21.65 17.92 4.14
CA TRP A 157 -20.88 18.29 5.33
C TRP A 157 -20.12 19.62 5.21
N ILE A 158 -19.91 20.14 3.99
CA ILE A 158 -19.07 21.33 3.78
C ILE A 158 -19.57 22.57 4.54
N GLY A 159 -20.89 22.78 4.62
CA GLY A 159 -21.46 23.88 5.37
C GLY A 159 -21.60 23.61 6.87
N LEU A 160 -21.44 22.37 7.31
CA LEU A 160 -21.55 22.01 8.73
C LEU A 160 -20.19 22.13 9.45
N HIS A 161 -19.10 21.83 8.74
CA HIS A 161 -17.76 21.76 9.34
C HIS A 161 -17.13 23.15 9.57
N ASP A 162 -17.65 24.22 8.97
CA ASP A 162 -17.15 25.59 9.17
C ASP A 162 -17.53 26.16 10.55
N ASN A 163 -18.45 25.50 11.27
CA ASN A 163 -18.72 25.74 12.68
C ASN A 163 -18.03 24.64 13.54
N PRO A 164 -16.79 24.90 14.04
CA PRO A 164 -16.03 23.89 14.76
C PRO A 164 -16.69 23.41 16.06
N ALA A 165 -17.49 24.24 16.73
CA ALA A 165 -18.20 23.86 17.94
C ALA A 165 -19.30 22.85 17.63
N PHE A 166 -20.13 23.13 16.63
CA PHE A 166 -21.16 22.21 16.17
C PHE A 166 -20.54 20.91 15.64
N TRP A 167 -19.57 21.02 14.72
CA TRP A 167 -18.94 19.89 14.06
C TRP A 167 -18.26 18.90 15.02
N ARG A 168 -17.55 19.41 16.03
CA ARG A 168 -16.74 18.57 16.92
C ARG A 168 -17.44 18.17 18.21
N LYS A 169 -18.31 19.03 18.75
CA LYS A 169 -18.91 18.82 20.06
C LYS A 169 -20.33 18.23 19.96
N GLU A 170 -21.07 18.61 18.93
CA GLU A 170 -22.48 18.22 18.81
C GLU A 170 -22.71 17.02 17.87
N LEU A 171 -21.86 16.86 16.80
CA LEU A 171 -21.96 15.74 15.91
C LEU A 171 -21.05 14.57 16.34
N THR A 172 -21.62 13.39 16.42
CA THR A 172 -20.89 12.13 16.60
C THR A 172 -20.23 11.66 15.31
N ASP A 173 -19.23 10.76 15.40
CA ASP A 173 -18.60 10.16 14.22
C ASP A 173 -19.58 9.48 13.27
N PRO A 174 -20.59 8.70 13.71
CA PRO A 174 -21.62 8.17 12.83
C PRO A 174 -22.38 9.25 12.06
N GLN A 175 -22.81 10.32 12.74
CA GLN A 175 -23.52 11.43 12.11
C GLN A 175 -22.69 12.15 11.04
N ARG A 176 -21.39 12.41 11.32
CA ARG A 176 -20.47 12.96 10.31
C ARG A 176 -20.31 12.03 9.10
N THR A 177 -20.26 10.72 9.36
CA THR A 177 -20.17 9.71 8.31
C THR A 177 -21.43 9.68 7.43
N GLU A 178 -22.62 9.82 8.02
CA GLU A 178 -23.87 9.91 7.30
C GLU A 178 -23.94 11.14 6.37
N GLN A 179 -23.29 12.24 6.76
CA GLN A 179 -23.14 13.44 5.92
C GLN A 179 -22.07 13.24 4.81
N GLY A 180 -21.40 12.11 4.77
CA GLY A 180 -20.39 11.81 3.76
C GLY A 180 -18.96 12.16 4.16
N PHE A 181 -18.71 12.55 5.40
CA PHE A 181 -17.36 12.85 5.88
C PHE A 181 -16.60 11.57 6.25
N TYR A 182 -15.37 11.43 5.71
CA TYR A 182 -14.46 10.35 6.07
C TYR A 182 -13.39 10.86 7.03
N ASP A 183 -13.43 10.38 8.27
CA ASP A 183 -12.50 10.82 9.32
C ASP A 183 -11.15 10.11 9.24
N THR A 184 -10.20 10.74 8.57
CA THR A 184 -8.81 10.27 8.42
C THR A 184 -7.95 10.46 9.68
N ARG A 185 -8.46 11.06 10.76
CA ARG A 185 -7.75 11.13 12.05
C ARG A 185 -7.67 9.75 12.69
N ASN A 186 -8.65 8.91 12.49
CA ASN A 186 -8.57 7.50 12.85
C ASN A 186 -7.57 6.79 11.95
N LEU A 187 -6.47 6.26 12.52
CA LEU A 187 -5.37 5.67 11.77
C LEU A 187 -5.76 4.44 10.96
N VAL A 188 -6.68 3.61 11.49
CA VAL A 188 -7.18 2.43 10.76
C VAL A 188 -7.93 2.87 9.52
N ARG A 189 -8.82 3.88 9.64
CA ARG A 189 -9.54 4.45 8.51
C ARG A 189 -8.60 5.13 7.51
N ARG A 190 -7.59 5.86 8.01
CA ARG A 190 -6.56 6.49 7.15
C ARG A 190 -5.84 5.44 6.32
N ALA A 191 -5.38 4.36 6.94
CA ALA A 191 -4.73 3.25 6.25
C ALA A 191 -5.65 2.60 5.21
N GLU A 192 -6.92 2.32 5.54
CA GLU A 192 -7.93 1.80 4.61
C GLU A 192 -8.07 2.70 3.36
N GLN A 193 -8.14 4.01 3.57
CA GLN A 193 -8.31 4.99 2.49
C GLN A 193 -7.09 5.02 1.56
N CYS A 194 -5.88 5.02 2.10
CA CYS A 194 -4.66 4.98 1.32
C CYS A 194 -4.55 3.67 0.51
N LEU A 195 -4.81 2.54 1.17
CA LEU A 195 -4.69 1.22 0.57
C LEU A 195 -5.74 0.95 -0.52
N ALA A 196 -6.84 1.70 -0.56
CA ALA A 196 -7.79 1.59 -1.66
C ALA A 196 -7.09 1.73 -3.02
N CYS A 197 -6.16 2.69 -3.16
CA CYS A 197 -5.35 2.87 -4.37
C CYS A 197 -3.99 2.17 -4.25
N HIS A 198 -3.28 2.32 -3.13
CA HIS A 198 -1.90 1.86 -2.96
C HIS A 198 -1.74 0.34 -2.75
N LEU A 199 -2.84 -0.41 -2.63
CA LEU A 199 -2.89 -1.87 -2.70
C LEU A 199 -3.83 -2.36 -3.80
N GLY A 200 -4.70 -1.49 -4.30
CA GLY A 200 -5.69 -1.83 -5.29
C GLY A 200 -6.76 -2.77 -4.74
N VAL A 201 -7.53 -2.30 -3.73
CA VAL A 201 -8.61 -3.07 -3.11
C VAL A 201 -10.00 -2.58 -3.57
N GLY A 202 -11.00 -3.42 -3.39
CA GLY A 202 -12.38 -3.10 -3.76
C GLY A 202 -12.58 -3.08 -5.28
N ASP A 203 -13.02 -1.94 -5.81
CA ASP A 203 -13.21 -1.70 -7.23
C ASP A 203 -11.93 -1.23 -7.96
N LYS A 204 -10.87 -0.96 -7.22
CA LYS A 204 -9.56 -0.50 -7.71
C LYS A 204 -8.64 -1.70 -7.97
N SER A 205 -8.97 -2.50 -8.99
CA SER A 205 -8.22 -3.72 -9.29
C SER A 205 -6.81 -3.41 -9.78
N PHE A 206 -5.81 -3.90 -9.05
CA PHE A 206 -4.41 -3.89 -9.43
C PHE A 206 -3.83 -5.29 -9.30
N GLY A 207 -3.12 -5.76 -10.32
CA GLY A 207 -2.56 -7.10 -10.36
C GLY A 207 -1.47 -7.27 -11.41
N HIS A 208 -1.02 -8.49 -11.62
CA HIS A 208 0.11 -8.82 -12.48
C HIS A 208 -0.05 -8.30 -13.92
N ARG A 209 -1.26 -8.28 -14.46
CA ARG A 209 -1.51 -7.78 -15.83
C ARG A 209 -1.10 -6.30 -15.99
N ILE A 210 -1.38 -5.46 -14.97
CA ILE A 210 -1.02 -4.04 -14.99
C ILE A 210 0.50 -3.89 -14.79
N LEU A 211 1.10 -4.68 -13.88
CA LEU A 211 2.55 -4.74 -13.70
C LEU A 211 3.26 -5.16 -14.99
N ALA A 212 2.78 -6.21 -15.67
CA ALA A 212 3.34 -6.69 -16.92
C ALA A 212 3.23 -5.67 -18.07
N ALA A 213 2.27 -4.76 -18.03
CA ALA A 213 2.17 -3.65 -18.98
C ALA A 213 3.18 -2.53 -18.70
N GLY A 214 3.88 -2.55 -17.55
CA GLY A 214 4.94 -1.61 -17.21
C GLY A 214 4.62 -0.64 -16.06
N HIS A 215 3.50 -0.83 -15.35
CA HIS A 215 3.21 -0.05 -14.15
C HIS A 215 4.19 -0.44 -13.02
N PRO A 216 4.77 0.53 -12.30
CA PRO A 216 5.59 0.23 -11.13
C PRO A 216 4.82 -0.59 -10.09
N PRO A 217 5.50 -1.43 -9.29
CA PRO A 217 4.89 -2.10 -8.15
C PRO A 217 4.26 -1.09 -7.18
N LEU A 218 3.15 -1.46 -6.56
CA LEU A 218 2.58 -0.66 -5.48
C LEU A 218 3.33 -1.00 -4.19
N THR A 219 4.40 -0.25 -3.93
CA THR A 219 5.21 -0.37 -2.72
C THR A 219 4.77 0.73 -1.76
N PHE A 220 3.97 0.38 -0.80
CA PHE A 220 3.38 1.33 0.15
C PHE A 220 3.71 0.97 1.59
N GLU A 221 4.12 1.97 2.37
CA GLU A 221 4.26 1.91 3.81
C GLU A 221 3.74 3.22 4.43
N LEU A 222 2.72 3.11 5.29
CA LEU A 222 1.93 4.26 5.72
C LEU A 222 2.75 5.36 6.40
N ALA A 223 3.69 5.02 7.28
CA ALA A 223 4.45 6.04 8.02
C ALA A 223 5.46 6.76 7.13
N GLY A 224 6.21 6.03 6.30
CA GLY A 224 7.17 6.59 5.37
C GLY A 224 6.52 7.44 4.28
N ASP A 225 5.41 6.96 3.73
CA ASP A 225 4.69 7.69 2.69
C ASP A 225 4.02 8.97 3.25
N LEU A 226 3.41 8.91 4.43
CA LEU A 226 2.89 10.10 5.10
C LEU A 226 3.98 11.12 5.45
N PHE A 227 5.19 10.67 5.77
CA PHE A 227 6.31 11.57 5.99
C PHE A 227 6.75 12.30 4.71
N ASN A 228 6.68 11.63 3.56
CA ASN A 228 7.09 12.19 2.27
C ASN A 228 6.04 13.06 1.59
N VAL A 229 4.76 12.94 1.96
CA VAL A 229 3.68 13.80 1.44
C VAL A 229 3.72 15.18 2.12
N PRO A 230 3.57 16.30 1.39
CA PRO A 230 3.48 17.61 2.00
C PRO A 230 2.34 17.64 3.04
N LYS A 231 2.71 17.82 4.31
CA LYS A 231 1.74 17.82 5.41
C LYS A 231 0.79 19.02 5.28
N HIS A 232 -0.49 18.74 5.18
CA HIS A 232 -1.58 19.71 5.25
C HIS A 232 -2.44 19.50 6.52
N TRP A 233 -1.87 18.84 7.51
CA TRP A 233 -2.43 18.62 8.85
C TRP A 233 -1.38 18.97 9.89
N ARG A 234 -1.83 19.23 11.12
CA ARG A 234 -0.93 19.31 12.27
C ARG A 234 -0.60 17.89 12.73
N ASP A 235 0.64 17.69 13.17
CA ASP A 235 1.00 16.45 13.81
C ASP A 235 0.19 16.26 15.11
N GLU A 236 -0.01 15.08 15.50
CA GLU A 236 -1.05 14.51 16.36
C GLU A 236 -1.05 15.00 17.80
N GLN A 237 -0.02 15.72 18.20
CA GLN A 237 0.03 16.36 19.53
C GLN A 237 -1.25 17.15 19.84
N SER A 238 -1.97 17.59 18.83
CA SER A 238 -3.20 18.35 19.03
C SER A 238 -4.49 17.57 18.87
N TYR A 239 -4.44 16.29 18.40
CA TYR A 239 -5.67 15.57 18.04
C TYR A 239 -6.00 14.33 18.83
N ILE A 240 -5.00 13.52 19.19
CA ILE A 240 -5.22 12.18 19.72
C ILE A 240 -4.56 12.05 21.10
N ASN A 241 -3.30 12.43 21.21
CA ASN A 241 -2.57 12.37 22.47
C ASN A 241 -1.41 13.39 22.49
N PRO A 242 -1.53 14.50 23.21
CA PRO A 242 -0.50 15.53 23.28
C PRO A 242 0.87 15.03 23.75
N ASP A 243 0.90 13.96 24.52
CA ASP A 243 2.10 13.40 25.15
C ASP A 243 2.83 12.35 24.29
N GLU A 244 2.25 11.96 23.14
CA GLU A 244 2.80 10.86 22.32
C GLU A 244 4.05 11.25 21.53
N GLY A 245 4.15 12.50 21.09
CA GLY A 245 5.33 13.00 20.36
C GLY A 245 5.69 12.16 19.14
N SER A 246 6.97 11.85 18.96
CA SER A 246 7.51 11.07 17.83
C SER A 246 7.04 9.61 17.79
N TRP A 247 6.57 9.05 18.92
CA TRP A 247 6.05 7.67 18.97
C TRP A 247 4.78 7.49 18.16
N PHE A 248 4.12 8.57 17.80
CA PHE A 248 3.03 8.56 16.87
C PHE A 248 3.39 7.89 15.53
N HIS A 249 4.57 8.15 14.98
CA HIS A 249 5.01 7.52 13.72
C HIS A 249 5.19 6.00 13.86
N VAL A 250 5.61 5.54 15.03
CA VAL A 250 5.68 4.10 15.36
C VAL A 250 4.29 3.49 15.35
N ARG A 251 3.32 4.17 15.93
CA ARG A 251 1.91 3.73 15.91
C ARG A 251 1.33 3.75 14.51
N VAL A 252 1.60 4.78 13.71
CA VAL A 252 1.21 4.85 12.30
C VAL A 252 1.75 3.66 11.52
N TRP A 253 3.03 3.33 11.71
CA TRP A 253 3.66 2.17 11.09
C TRP A 253 2.95 0.87 11.51
N ALA A 254 2.76 0.65 12.79
CA ALA A 254 2.14 -0.57 13.31
C ALA A 254 0.70 -0.77 12.79
N VAL A 255 -0.11 0.29 12.80
CA VAL A 255 -1.46 0.27 12.24
C VAL A 255 -1.42 0.01 10.73
N GLY A 256 -0.52 0.69 10.02
CA GLY A 256 -0.33 0.54 8.57
C GLY A 256 -0.06 -0.91 8.19
N GLN A 257 0.89 -1.58 8.87
CA GLN A 257 1.23 -2.98 8.61
C GLN A 257 0.05 -3.94 8.88
N ALA A 258 -0.63 -3.75 9.99
CA ALA A 258 -1.78 -4.61 10.36
C ALA A 258 -2.96 -4.44 9.37
N VAL A 259 -3.26 -3.21 8.95
CA VAL A 259 -4.33 -2.93 7.97
C VAL A 259 -3.94 -3.45 6.59
N THR A 260 -2.67 -3.30 6.18
CA THR A 260 -2.18 -3.85 4.90
C THR A 260 -2.33 -5.36 4.87
N LEU A 261 -1.90 -6.08 5.91
CA LEU A 261 -2.10 -7.53 6.01
C LEU A 261 -3.58 -7.90 5.90
N ARG A 262 -4.45 -7.18 6.60
CA ARG A 262 -5.89 -7.40 6.54
C ARG A 262 -6.43 -7.28 5.12
N GLU A 263 -6.06 -6.22 4.41
CA GLU A 263 -6.57 -5.96 3.06
C GLU A 263 -5.98 -6.93 2.01
N GLU A 264 -4.71 -7.31 2.15
CA GLU A 264 -4.11 -8.38 1.34
C GLU A 264 -4.87 -9.70 1.51
N MET A 265 -5.19 -10.06 2.74
CA MET A 265 -5.94 -11.29 3.04
C MET A 265 -7.37 -11.24 2.52
N ARG A 266 -8.05 -10.09 2.60
CA ARG A 266 -9.37 -9.90 1.99
C ARG A 266 -9.33 -10.03 0.48
N LYS A 267 -8.33 -9.46 -0.16
CA LYS A 267 -8.10 -9.59 -1.61
C LYS A 267 -7.88 -11.05 -1.99
N LEU A 268 -7.07 -11.77 -1.22
CA LEU A 268 -6.80 -13.19 -1.41
C LEU A 268 -8.06 -14.06 -1.21
N ALA A 269 -8.84 -13.79 -0.17
CA ALA A 269 -10.11 -14.50 0.10
C ALA A 269 -11.15 -14.23 -0.99
N SER A 270 -11.24 -12.99 -1.49
CA SER A 270 -12.12 -12.61 -2.60
C SER A 270 -11.75 -13.34 -3.89
N TRP A 271 -10.45 -13.42 -4.21
CA TRP A 271 -9.97 -14.22 -5.33
C TRP A 271 -10.33 -15.69 -5.15
N ALA A 272 -10.05 -16.27 -3.98
CA ALA A 272 -10.32 -17.69 -3.70
C ALA A 272 -11.82 -18.05 -3.75
N ALA A 273 -12.70 -17.06 -3.59
CA ALA A 273 -14.16 -17.20 -3.73
C ALA A 273 -14.66 -17.00 -5.17
N SER A 274 -13.80 -16.69 -6.13
CA SER A 274 -14.14 -16.45 -7.54
C SER A 274 -13.65 -17.60 -8.41
N ASP A 275 -14.12 -17.66 -9.66
CA ASP A 275 -13.62 -18.60 -10.67
C ASP A 275 -12.41 -18.07 -11.46
N ALA A 276 -11.89 -16.88 -11.10
CA ALA A 276 -10.76 -16.28 -11.80
C ALA A 276 -9.48 -17.07 -11.56
N ASP A 277 -8.57 -17.07 -12.53
CA ASP A 277 -7.23 -17.61 -12.36
C ASP A 277 -6.48 -16.87 -11.24
N VAL A 278 -5.49 -17.53 -10.64
CA VAL A 278 -4.67 -16.87 -9.62
C VAL A 278 -3.92 -15.69 -10.24
N ASP A 279 -4.00 -14.54 -9.58
CA ASP A 279 -3.20 -13.38 -9.98
C ASP A 279 -1.74 -13.61 -9.53
N TYR A 280 -0.81 -13.60 -10.48
CA TYR A 280 0.60 -13.85 -10.19
C TYR A 280 1.23 -12.80 -9.25
N ALA A 281 0.61 -11.63 -9.09
CA ALA A 281 1.05 -10.63 -8.12
C ALA A 281 0.94 -11.08 -6.65
N VAL A 282 0.24 -12.19 -6.34
CA VAL A 282 0.20 -12.76 -4.99
C VAL A 282 1.47 -13.53 -4.63
N PHE A 283 2.31 -13.86 -5.63
CA PHE A 283 3.59 -14.54 -5.43
C PHE A 283 4.75 -13.55 -5.39
N GLU A 284 5.88 -14.02 -4.86
CA GLU A 284 7.13 -13.26 -4.90
C GLU A 284 7.61 -13.12 -6.36
N CYS A 285 7.85 -11.89 -6.79
CA CYS A 285 8.17 -11.56 -8.19
C CYS A 285 9.41 -12.31 -8.67
N TYR A 286 10.41 -12.47 -7.79
CA TYR A 286 11.65 -13.17 -8.08
C TYR A 286 11.54 -14.68 -8.11
N ALA A 287 10.40 -15.22 -7.71
CA ALA A 287 10.15 -16.63 -7.95
C ALA A 287 10.09 -16.95 -9.46
N CYS A 288 9.72 -15.95 -10.27
CA CYS A 288 9.61 -16.07 -11.74
C CYS A 288 10.55 -15.13 -12.50
N HIS A 289 10.67 -13.86 -12.05
CA HIS A 289 11.48 -12.84 -12.71
C HIS A 289 12.88 -12.76 -12.10
N HIS A 290 13.74 -13.69 -12.43
CA HIS A 290 15.11 -13.76 -11.94
C HIS A 290 16.11 -14.00 -13.06
N ASP A 291 17.37 -13.67 -12.78
CA ASP A 291 18.47 -14.05 -13.62
C ASP A 291 18.72 -15.57 -13.61
N LEU A 292 19.44 -16.05 -14.61
CA LEU A 292 19.88 -17.45 -14.72
C LEU A 292 21.37 -17.59 -14.43
N THR A 293 21.96 -16.65 -13.68
CA THR A 293 23.38 -16.66 -13.35
C THR A 293 23.75 -17.76 -12.35
N VAL A 294 24.98 -18.25 -12.46
CA VAL A 294 25.59 -19.23 -11.54
C VAL A 294 26.90 -18.64 -11.01
N PRO A 295 27.11 -18.61 -9.69
CA PRO A 295 26.23 -19.10 -8.61
C PRO A 295 25.07 -18.15 -8.31
N SER A 296 23.90 -18.69 -8.07
CA SER A 296 22.74 -17.91 -7.61
C SER A 296 22.52 -18.10 -6.12
N TRP A 297 22.19 -17.02 -5.38
CA TRP A 297 21.82 -17.11 -3.97
C TRP A 297 20.61 -18.02 -3.76
N ARG A 298 19.77 -18.18 -4.78
CA ARG A 298 18.61 -19.08 -4.76
C ARG A 298 18.96 -20.55 -4.65
N GLN A 299 20.11 -20.95 -5.17
CA GLN A 299 20.61 -22.33 -5.02
C GLN A 299 20.96 -22.67 -3.56
N ARG A 300 21.25 -21.62 -2.75
CA ARG A 300 21.53 -21.73 -1.31
C ARG A 300 20.30 -21.55 -0.45
N ARG A 301 19.17 -21.19 -1.06
CA ARG A 301 17.91 -21.00 -0.39
C ARG A 301 17.37 -22.35 0.03
N GLU A 302 17.15 -22.56 1.34
CA GLU A 302 16.32 -23.65 1.80
C GLU A 302 14.94 -23.46 1.20
N ALA A 303 14.44 -24.46 0.48
CA ALA A 303 13.19 -24.36 -0.24
C ALA A 303 12.03 -24.18 0.76
N VAL A 304 11.44 -22.99 0.75
CA VAL A 304 10.13 -22.80 1.36
C VAL A 304 9.12 -23.27 0.33
N GLY A 305 8.52 -24.43 0.55
CA GLY A 305 7.62 -25.06 -0.41
C GLY A 305 8.32 -26.08 -1.34
N LYS A 306 7.65 -26.49 -2.39
CA LYS A 306 8.20 -27.44 -3.38
C LYS A 306 9.08 -26.72 -4.38
N LEU A 307 10.15 -27.37 -4.78
CA LEU A 307 11.04 -26.86 -5.83
C LEU A 307 10.25 -26.59 -7.11
N GLY A 308 10.47 -25.41 -7.72
CA GLY A 308 9.79 -24.99 -8.94
C GLY A 308 8.40 -24.38 -8.73
N GLU A 309 7.91 -24.31 -7.51
CA GLU A 309 6.69 -23.57 -7.18
C GLU A 309 7.05 -22.15 -6.68
N PRO A 310 6.37 -21.09 -7.19
CA PRO A 310 6.57 -19.75 -6.68
C PRO A 310 6.02 -19.65 -5.25
N VAL A 311 6.77 -18.99 -4.38
CA VAL A 311 6.35 -18.78 -3.00
C VAL A 311 5.39 -17.60 -2.90
N TRP A 312 4.43 -17.69 -2.00
CA TRP A 312 3.56 -16.58 -1.66
C TRP A 312 4.37 -15.38 -1.15
N ASN A 313 3.99 -14.18 -1.57
CA ASN A 313 4.58 -12.93 -1.06
C ASN A 313 4.12 -12.67 0.38
N ALA A 314 4.97 -13.00 1.33
CA ALA A 314 4.73 -12.85 2.77
C ALA A 314 5.42 -11.61 3.38
N ALA A 315 5.74 -10.59 2.58
CA ALA A 315 6.48 -9.41 3.04
C ALA A 315 5.76 -8.68 4.18
N THR A 316 4.47 -8.37 4.01
CA THR A 316 3.66 -7.70 5.06
C THR A 316 3.50 -8.58 6.30
N TRP A 317 3.33 -9.89 6.13
CA TRP A 317 3.30 -10.83 7.25
C TRP A 317 4.61 -10.82 8.04
N ALA A 318 5.76 -10.75 7.38
CA ALA A 318 7.05 -10.66 8.04
C ALA A 318 7.15 -9.42 8.95
N MET A 319 6.63 -8.28 8.49
CA MET A 319 6.59 -7.05 9.29
C MET A 319 5.59 -7.16 10.45
N CYS A 320 4.43 -7.75 10.25
CA CYS A 320 3.44 -7.98 11.33
C CYS A 320 3.95 -8.92 12.41
N GLY A 321 4.96 -9.75 12.13
CA GLY A 321 5.55 -10.68 13.09
C GLY A 321 6.00 -10.01 14.40
N VAL A 322 6.53 -8.78 14.33
CA VAL A 322 7.00 -8.02 15.51
C VAL A 322 5.88 -7.37 16.32
N LEU A 323 4.65 -7.38 15.80
CA LEU A 323 3.47 -6.81 16.45
C LEU A 323 2.62 -7.88 17.16
N LEU A 324 2.97 -9.16 17.02
CA LEU A 324 2.12 -10.25 17.51
C LEU A 324 1.96 -10.27 19.03
N ASP A 325 2.86 -9.60 19.79
CA ASP A 325 2.71 -9.45 21.23
C ASP A 325 1.50 -8.59 21.64
N LEU A 326 0.91 -7.86 20.70
CA LEU A 326 -0.37 -7.18 20.89
C LEU A 326 -1.58 -8.13 20.89
N LEU A 327 -1.40 -9.39 20.46
CA LEU A 327 -2.43 -10.43 20.46
C LEU A 327 -2.30 -11.33 21.69
N THR A 328 -3.39 -12.05 22.04
CA THR A 328 -3.31 -13.12 23.03
C THR A 328 -2.49 -14.30 22.50
N SER A 329 -2.05 -15.22 23.36
CA SER A 329 -1.32 -16.44 22.96
C SER A 329 -2.10 -17.25 21.92
N GLU A 330 -3.38 -17.47 22.18
CA GLU A 330 -4.26 -18.24 21.29
C GLU A 330 -4.41 -17.57 19.92
N GLN A 331 -4.54 -16.23 19.91
CA GLN A 331 -4.63 -15.45 18.67
C GLN A 331 -3.32 -15.48 17.89
N ARG A 332 -2.16 -15.42 18.58
CA ARG A 332 -0.84 -15.55 17.96
C ARG A 332 -0.64 -16.91 17.31
N ASP A 333 -1.02 -17.96 17.99
CA ASP A 333 -0.86 -19.33 17.47
C ASP A 333 -1.82 -19.57 16.30
N GLU A 334 -3.04 -19.06 16.39
CA GLU A 334 -4.02 -19.19 15.32
C GLU A 334 -3.60 -18.43 14.07
N ILE A 335 -3.14 -17.17 14.18
CA ILE A 335 -2.72 -16.40 13.00
C ILE A 335 -1.52 -17.06 12.31
N ARG A 336 -0.53 -17.56 13.07
CA ARG A 336 0.61 -18.30 12.52
C ARG A 336 0.17 -19.56 11.77
N LYS A 337 -0.69 -20.36 12.40
CA LYS A 337 -1.24 -21.58 11.80
C LYS A 337 -1.97 -21.30 10.49
N GLN A 338 -2.78 -20.24 10.44
CA GLN A 338 -3.53 -19.90 9.22
C GLN A 338 -2.63 -19.33 8.13
N VAL A 339 -1.62 -18.53 8.47
CA VAL A 339 -0.60 -18.08 7.50
C VAL A 339 0.18 -19.28 6.90
N ASP A 340 0.60 -20.22 7.73
CA ASP A 340 1.24 -21.45 7.26
C ASP A 340 0.32 -22.27 6.35
N ARG A 341 -0.98 -22.28 6.66
CA ARG A 341 -1.98 -22.94 5.81
C ARG A 341 -2.10 -22.26 4.45
N ILE A 342 -2.08 -20.92 4.38
CA ILE A 342 -2.05 -20.18 3.11
C ILE A 342 -0.82 -20.61 2.30
N GLY A 343 0.38 -20.55 2.89
CA GLY A 343 1.63 -20.92 2.21
C GLY A 343 1.63 -22.34 1.63
N ARG A 344 0.98 -23.30 2.31
CA ARG A 344 0.86 -24.70 1.82
C ARG A 344 -0.23 -24.91 0.78
N SER A 345 -1.31 -24.12 0.84
CA SER A 345 -2.51 -24.31 0.01
C SER A 345 -2.52 -23.43 -1.24
N LEU A 346 -1.77 -22.35 -1.24
CA LEU A 346 -1.67 -21.41 -2.38
C LEU A 346 -0.62 -21.91 -3.35
N ASN A 347 -1.07 -22.53 -4.45
CA ASN A 347 -0.24 -23.03 -5.51
C ASN A 347 -0.69 -22.41 -6.84
N ILE A 348 0.27 -22.14 -7.73
CA ILE A 348 0.01 -21.49 -9.03
C ILE A 348 -0.85 -22.36 -9.97
N ARG A 349 -0.78 -23.69 -9.83
CA ARG A 349 -1.45 -24.65 -10.73
C ARG A 349 -2.68 -25.31 -10.11
N SER A 350 -2.67 -25.51 -8.81
CA SER A 350 -3.68 -26.34 -8.13
C SER A 350 -3.95 -25.87 -6.70
N ALA A 351 -4.26 -24.57 -6.54
CA ALA A 351 -4.56 -24.03 -5.22
C ALA A 351 -5.81 -24.69 -4.61
N ASP A 352 -5.72 -25.09 -3.34
CA ASP A 352 -6.89 -25.44 -2.54
C ASP A 352 -7.61 -24.12 -2.15
N ARG A 353 -8.51 -23.66 -3.02
CA ARG A 353 -9.22 -22.39 -2.87
C ARG A 353 -10.04 -22.33 -1.60
N ALA A 354 -10.65 -23.43 -1.18
CA ALA A 354 -11.45 -23.46 0.04
C ALA A 354 -10.57 -23.29 1.28
N ALA A 355 -9.42 -23.95 1.32
CA ALA A 355 -8.44 -23.80 2.38
C ALA A 355 -7.83 -22.39 2.40
N VAL A 356 -7.45 -21.84 1.24
CA VAL A 356 -6.91 -20.48 1.10
C VAL A 356 -7.93 -19.45 1.56
N ARG A 357 -9.18 -19.55 1.11
CA ARG A 357 -10.26 -18.64 1.50
C ARG A 357 -10.47 -18.62 3.00
N SER A 358 -10.70 -19.79 3.61
CA SER A 358 -10.96 -19.93 5.05
C SER A 358 -9.79 -19.37 5.88
N ALA A 359 -8.55 -19.69 5.49
CA ALA A 359 -7.37 -19.21 6.18
C ALA A 359 -7.19 -17.70 6.03
N ALA A 360 -7.37 -17.15 4.84
CA ALA A 360 -7.26 -15.72 4.58
C ALA A 360 -8.35 -14.91 5.31
N GLU A 361 -9.60 -15.39 5.38
CA GLU A 361 -10.67 -14.76 6.17
C GLU A 361 -10.33 -14.75 7.67
N SER A 362 -9.74 -15.83 8.19
CA SER A 362 -9.29 -15.90 9.59
C SER A 362 -8.15 -14.93 9.87
N VAL A 363 -7.12 -14.89 9.02
CA VAL A 363 -6.00 -13.93 9.17
C VAL A 363 -6.49 -12.50 9.06
N ALA A 364 -7.41 -12.18 8.13
CA ALA A 364 -7.99 -10.84 8.01
C ALA A 364 -8.73 -10.41 9.28
N SER A 365 -9.44 -11.32 9.93
CA SER A 365 -10.13 -11.05 11.19
C SER A 365 -9.15 -10.77 12.32
N LEU A 366 -8.08 -11.57 12.44
CA LEU A 366 -7.04 -11.38 13.45
C LEU A 366 -6.22 -10.11 13.20
N ALA A 367 -5.93 -9.80 11.93
CA ALA A 367 -5.27 -8.55 11.54
C ALA A 367 -6.14 -7.31 11.85
N SER A 368 -7.47 -7.42 11.79
CA SER A 368 -8.37 -6.35 12.24
C SER A 368 -8.24 -6.09 13.75
N ILE A 369 -8.15 -7.14 14.56
CA ILE A 369 -7.91 -7.03 16.02
C ILE A 369 -6.53 -6.41 16.26
N LEU A 370 -5.52 -6.85 15.52
CA LEU A 370 -4.16 -6.31 15.61
C LEU A 370 -4.11 -4.81 15.29
N ALA A 371 -4.79 -4.38 14.21
CA ALA A 371 -4.86 -2.98 13.81
C ALA A 371 -5.53 -2.11 14.89
N GLU A 372 -6.64 -2.58 15.45
CA GLU A 372 -7.33 -1.87 16.52
C GLU A 372 -6.46 -1.75 17.77
N ARG A 373 -5.83 -2.84 18.21
CA ARG A 373 -4.90 -2.79 19.36
C ARG A 373 -3.69 -1.91 19.10
N ALA A 374 -3.10 -1.97 17.89
CA ALA A 374 -2.00 -1.10 17.52
C ALA A 374 -2.41 0.38 17.57
N SER A 375 -3.65 0.70 17.17
CA SER A 375 -4.17 2.08 17.18
C SER A 375 -4.34 2.66 18.58
N GLN A 376 -4.52 1.78 19.58
CA GLN A 376 -4.71 2.14 20.99
C GLN A 376 -3.43 2.02 21.82
N THR A 377 -2.36 1.44 21.25
CA THR A 377 -1.11 1.20 21.98
C THR A 377 -0.27 2.47 22.01
N MET A 378 0.18 2.83 23.21
CA MET A 378 1.22 3.83 23.43
C MET A 378 2.57 3.15 23.28
N PHE A 379 3.24 3.41 22.17
CA PHE A 379 4.60 2.94 21.95
C PHE A 379 5.59 3.84 22.68
N ASP A 380 6.73 3.26 23.07
CA ASP A 380 7.83 3.96 23.71
C ASP A 380 9.17 3.54 23.08
N ARG A 381 10.26 4.14 23.55
CA ARG A 381 11.62 3.83 23.12
C ARG A 381 11.93 2.33 23.22
N ALA A 382 11.61 1.72 24.37
CA ALA A 382 11.94 0.32 24.63
C ALA A 382 11.18 -0.64 23.70
N ALA A 383 9.88 -0.40 23.50
CA ALA A 383 9.06 -1.16 22.56
C ALA A 383 9.58 -1.00 21.12
N THR A 384 9.93 0.22 20.71
CA THR A 384 10.46 0.49 19.38
C THR A 384 11.78 -0.22 19.13
N PHE A 385 12.72 -0.18 20.07
CA PHE A 385 13.98 -0.94 19.94
C PHE A 385 13.78 -2.45 19.94
N ARG A 386 12.80 -2.97 20.69
CA ARG A 386 12.47 -4.41 20.62
C ARG A 386 12.01 -4.80 19.21
N MET A 387 11.14 -4.01 18.58
CA MET A 387 10.67 -4.26 17.21
C MET A 387 11.83 -4.19 16.21
N ILE A 388 12.67 -3.16 16.26
CA ILE A 388 13.85 -3.02 15.40
C ILE A 388 14.78 -4.23 15.54
N ARG A 389 15.14 -4.61 16.79
CA ARG A 389 15.98 -5.78 17.05
C ARG A 389 15.35 -7.08 16.58
N SER A 390 14.03 -7.23 16.67
CA SER A 390 13.35 -8.41 16.14
C SER A 390 13.46 -8.50 14.63
N LEU A 391 13.29 -7.40 13.91
CA LEU A 391 13.45 -7.34 12.46
C LEU A 391 14.89 -7.67 12.03
N THR A 392 15.90 -7.07 12.67
CA THR A 392 17.30 -7.31 12.31
C THR A 392 17.77 -8.72 12.65
N ARG A 393 17.27 -9.34 13.71
CA ARG A 393 17.53 -10.76 14.04
C ARG A 393 16.92 -11.73 13.05
N ASP A 394 15.77 -11.39 12.47
CA ASP A 394 15.07 -12.24 11.51
C ASP A 394 15.61 -12.13 10.08
N ARG A 395 16.81 -11.56 9.93
CA ARG A 395 17.45 -11.21 8.65
C ARG A 395 17.47 -12.35 7.64
N GLU A 396 17.78 -13.58 8.08
CA GLU A 396 17.88 -14.74 7.20
C GLU A 396 16.53 -15.09 6.59
N ARG A 397 15.46 -15.06 7.40
CA ARG A 397 14.11 -15.30 6.91
C ARG A 397 13.66 -14.17 5.99
N ILE A 398 13.88 -12.90 6.37
CA ILE A 398 13.52 -11.73 5.56
C ILE A 398 14.23 -11.78 4.22
N ALA A 399 15.54 -12.02 4.21
CA ALA A 399 16.32 -12.12 2.97
C ALA A 399 15.81 -13.23 2.04
N ARG A 400 15.41 -14.37 2.59
CA ARG A 400 14.84 -15.47 1.81
C ARG A 400 13.42 -15.23 1.28
N LEU A 401 12.65 -14.35 1.92
CA LEU A 401 11.32 -13.96 1.43
C LEU A 401 11.39 -13.12 0.14
N GLY A 402 12.55 -12.51 -0.17
CA GLY A 402 12.78 -11.84 -1.43
C GLY A 402 12.80 -10.32 -1.35
N TYR A 403 12.84 -9.69 -2.52
CA TYR A 403 13.02 -8.25 -2.68
C TYR A 403 11.97 -7.42 -1.92
N ARG A 404 10.69 -7.77 -2.05
CA ARG A 404 9.59 -7.04 -1.39
C ARG A 404 9.70 -7.05 0.12
N ALA A 405 10.16 -8.16 0.72
CA ALA A 405 10.41 -8.23 2.14
C ALA A 405 11.59 -7.32 2.55
N GLY A 406 12.64 -7.24 1.72
CA GLY A 406 13.74 -6.28 1.90
C GLY A 406 13.26 -4.84 1.91
N VAL A 407 12.45 -4.44 0.93
CA VAL A 407 11.88 -3.09 0.83
C VAL A 407 11.00 -2.77 2.03
N GLN A 408 10.09 -3.67 2.42
CA GLN A 408 9.26 -3.46 3.61
C GLN A 408 10.08 -3.37 4.90
N THR A 409 11.18 -4.14 4.99
CA THR A 409 12.09 -4.06 6.13
C THR A 409 12.84 -2.73 6.18
N PHE A 410 13.32 -2.24 5.04
CA PHE A 410 13.91 -0.89 4.97
C PHE A 410 12.92 0.18 5.43
N SER A 411 11.70 0.16 4.90
CA SER A 411 10.65 1.11 5.25
C SER A 411 10.29 1.03 6.74
N ALA A 412 10.20 -0.19 7.30
CA ALA A 412 9.96 -0.42 8.72
C ALA A 412 11.10 0.15 9.60
N LEU A 413 12.35 -0.16 9.27
CA LEU A 413 13.51 0.33 10.01
C LEU A 413 13.64 1.86 9.92
N TYR A 414 13.33 2.42 8.75
CA TYR A 414 13.27 3.87 8.55
C TYR A 414 12.19 4.50 9.44
N ALA A 415 10.97 3.99 9.41
CA ALA A 415 9.86 4.50 10.22
C ALA A 415 10.16 4.38 11.73
N LEU A 416 10.59 3.21 12.18
CA LEU A 416 10.84 2.95 13.60
C LEU A 416 12.06 3.72 14.12
N TYR A 417 13.17 3.73 13.40
CA TYR A 417 14.39 4.38 13.85
C TYR A 417 14.41 5.87 13.51
N ARG A 418 14.23 6.24 12.23
CA ARG A 418 14.38 7.63 11.80
C ARG A 418 13.23 8.51 12.25
N LEU A 419 12.00 8.03 12.16
CA LEU A 419 10.81 8.81 12.53
C LEU A 419 10.41 8.62 14.01
N GLY A 420 10.70 7.46 14.60
CA GLY A 420 10.47 7.21 16.03
C GLY A 420 11.64 7.65 16.91
N ILE A 421 12.75 6.91 16.87
CA ILE A 421 13.89 7.12 17.77
C ILE A 421 14.59 8.46 17.52
N ALA A 422 14.95 8.78 16.26
CA ALA A 422 15.72 9.98 15.98
C ALA A 422 14.93 11.27 16.23
N GLU A 423 13.65 11.29 15.89
CA GLU A 423 12.77 12.46 16.14
C GLU A 423 12.45 12.64 17.65
N SER A 424 12.60 11.59 18.49
CA SER A 424 12.44 11.71 19.94
C SER A 424 13.56 12.49 20.62
N GLY A 425 14.64 12.81 19.88
CA GLY A 425 15.81 13.49 20.43
C GLY A 425 16.71 12.61 21.31
N SER A 426 16.38 11.33 21.53
CA SER A 426 17.12 10.39 22.36
C SER A 426 17.84 9.35 21.50
N VAL A 427 18.81 9.80 20.73
CA VAL A 427 19.61 8.94 19.84
C VAL A 427 20.78 8.28 20.58
N PRO A 428 21.21 7.07 20.20
CA PRO A 428 22.42 6.45 20.72
C PRO A 428 23.69 7.11 20.18
N ASP A 429 24.83 6.93 20.88
CA ASP A 429 26.13 7.54 20.49
C ASP A 429 26.58 7.16 19.07
N ASN A 430 26.23 5.98 18.60
CA ASN A 430 26.55 5.48 17.28
C ASN A 430 25.48 5.81 16.21
N HIS A 431 24.63 6.82 16.45
CA HIS A 431 23.55 7.26 15.57
C HIS A 431 23.98 7.43 14.10
N THR A 432 25.12 8.08 13.86
CA THR A 432 25.66 8.30 12.51
C THR A 432 25.94 6.98 11.78
N ALA A 433 26.48 5.99 12.50
CA ALA A 433 26.76 4.67 11.92
C ALA A 433 25.45 3.92 11.58
N ILE A 434 24.42 4.03 12.43
CA ILE A 434 23.10 3.44 12.15
C ILE A 434 22.47 4.08 10.91
N LEU A 435 22.54 5.41 10.77
CA LEU A 435 22.04 6.09 9.57
C LEU A 435 22.82 5.69 8.32
N GLY A 436 24.13 5.49 8.44
CA GLY A 436 24.99 4.98 7.35
C GLY A 436 24.55 3.58 6.89
N ALA A 437 24.32 2.66 7.82
CA ALA A 437 23.84 1.32 7.51
C ALA A 437 22.42 1.31 6.90
N LEU A 438 21.52 2.19 7.35
CA LEU A 438 20.23 2.40 6.71
C LEU A 438 20.36 2.97 5.29
N GLY A 439 21.37 3.84 5.07
CA GLY A 439 21.74 4.34 3.74
C GLY A 439 22.20 3.21 2.82
N ASN A 440 23.08 2.33 3.29
CA ASN A 440 23.54 1.16 2.54
C ASN A 440 22.37 0.22 2.18
N LEU A 441 21.44 0.02 3.11
CA LEU A 441 20.24 -0.77 2.87
C LEU A 441 19.35 -0.16 1.78
N ARG A 442 19.19 1.17 1.80
CA ARG A 442 18.48 1.89 0.73
C ARG A 442 19.16 1.68 -0.62
N ASP A 443 20.47 1.88 -0.69
CA ASP A 443 21.24 1.84 -1.95
C ASP A 443 21.34 0.43 -2.53
N LEU A 444 21.19 -0.61 -1.70
CA LEU A 444 20.98 -1.99 -2.14
C LEU A 444 19.65 -2.19 -2.86
N LEU A 445 18.60 -1.49 -2.40
CA LEU A 445 17.22 -1.71 -2.86
C LEU A 445 16.77 -0.73 -3.94
N TYR A 446 17.37 0.45 -4.01
CA TYR A 446 16.99 1.53 -4.93
C TYR A 446 18.20 2.10 -5.66
N ASP A 447 18.01 2.51 -6.91
CA ASP A 447 19.02 3.26 -7.66
C ASP A 447 19.09 4.75 -7.21
N ALA A 448 20.01 5.50 -7.80
CA ALA A 448 20.18 6.93 -7.52
C ALA A 448 18.93 7.77 -7.88
N GLN A 449 18.10 7.31 -8.77
CA GLN A 449 16.84 7.91 -9.18
C GLN A 449 15.65 7.41 -8.34
N ARG A 450 15.89 6.58 -7.32
CA ARG A 450 14.91 5.93 -6.45
C ARG A 450 13.98 4.92 -7.16
N ASN A 451 14.40 4.41 -8.33
CA ASN A 451 13.72 3.25 -8.90
C ASN A 451 14.11 1.99 -8.15
N GLU A 452 13.19 1.04 -8.07
CA GLU A 452 13.43 -0.25 -7.44
C GLU A 452 14.46 -1.08 -8.22
N ARG A 453 15.50 -1.57 -7.53
CA ARG A 453 16.54 -2.46 -8.09
C ARG A 453 16.17 -3.92 -7.98
N ALA A 454 14.94 -4.17 -8.27
CA ALA A 454 14.39 -5.49 -8.12
C ALA A 454 15.19 -6.57 -8.88
N GLY A 455 15.72 -6.32 -10.10
CA GLY A 455 16.57 -7.24 -10.92
C GLY A 455 17.89 -7.61 -10.28
N ASP A 456 18.44 -6.75 -9.48
CA ASP A 456 19.78 -6.87 -8.88
C ASP A 456 19.74 -7.30 -7.40
N TYR A 457 18.59 -7.84 -6.95
CA TYR A 457 18.44 -8.18 -5.54
C TYR A 457 19.44 -9.23 -5.05
N ASP A 458 20.20 -8.87 -4.03
CA ASP A 458 21.16 -9.72 -3.34
C ASP A 458 20.71 -9.98 -1.89
N ALA A 459 20.20 -11.18 -1.67
CA ALA A 459 19.72 -11.61 -0.35
C ALA A 459 20.86 -11.73 0.69
N LEU A 460 22.07 -12.04 0.27
CA LEU A 460 23.23 -12.16 1.18
C LEU A 460 23.65 -10.77 1.64
N ALA A 461 23.78 -9.82 0.70
CA ALA A 461 24.09 -8.44 1.04
C ALA A 461 23.01 -7.81 1.95
N LEU A 462 21.73 -8.11 1.71
CA LEU A 462 20.64 -7.70 2.62
C LEU A 462 20.87 -8.24 4.04
N ALA A 463 21.12 -9.54 4.17
CA ALA A 463 21.32 -10.17 5.47
C ALA A 463 22.56 -9.63 6.20
N GLU A 464 23.65 -9.33 5.48
CA GLU A 464 24.88 -8.71 6.03
C GLU A 464 24.62 -7.30 6.57
N ILE A 465 23.89 -6.46 5.83
CA ILE A 465 23.55 -5.10 6.29
C ILE A 465 22.62 -5.17 7.52
N LEU A 466 21.66 -6.07 7.53
CA LEU A 466 20.80 -6.27 8.71
C LEU A 466 21.57 -6.81 9.91
N ALA A 467 22.61 -7.65 9.72
CA ALA A 467 23.50 -8.09 10.78
C ALA A 467 24.36 -6.95 11.32
N GLU A 468 24.82 -6.04 10.46
CA GLU A 468 25.51 -4.82 10.89
C GLU A 468 24.58 -3.93 11.73
N LEU A 469 23.37 -3.69 11.27
CA LEU A 469 22.34 -2.94 12.03
C LEU A 469 22.05 -3.59 13.39
N GLU A 470 21.93 -4.91 13.46
CA GLU A 470 21.76 -5.62 14.74
C GLU A 470 22.91 -5.34 15.70
N ARG A 471 24.17 -5.41 15.23
CA ARG A 471 25.36 -5.11 16.06
C ARG A 471 25.37 -3.66 16.53
N LEU A 472 25.09 -2.71 15.66
CA LEU A 472 25.03 -1.29 16.01
C LEU A 472 23.93 -0.98 17.02
N LEU A 473 22.83 -1.71 16.99
CA LEU A 473 21.67 -1.53 17.86
C LEU A 473 21.76 -2.35 19.17
N ALA A 474 22.76 -3.23 19.32
CA ALA A 474 22.93 -4.01 20.53
C ALA A 474 23.35 -3.17 21.77
N GLY A 475 24.03 -2.05 21.52
CA GLY A 475 24.47 -1.10 22.56
C GLY A 475 23.55 0.11 22.78
N ALA A 476 22.37 0.14 22.09
CA ALA A 476 21.49 1.31 22.07
C ALA A 476 20.30 1.22 23.06
#